data_0eab8b8ded1807a1dacb742b0fa06e28
#
_entry.id   0eab8b8ded1807a1dacb742b0fa06e28
#
_cell.length_a   1.000
_cell.length_b   1.000
_cell.length_c   1.000
_cell.angle_alpha   90.00
_cell.angle_beta   90.00
_cell.angle_gamma   90.00
#
_symmetry.space_group_name_H-M   'P 1'
#
loop_
_entity.id
_entity.type
_entity.pdbx_description
1 polymer ?
#
loop_
_entity_poly.entity_id
_entity_poly.type
_entity_poly.pdbx_seq_one_letter_code
_entity_poly.pdbx_strand_id
1 'polypeptide(L)'
;ELVKRQYSGCEGGLVRGICVVNLVHTTGKNGEHYPIDFRIYAKETDGKTKNDHFQEMLLRAVGEKQIQAKTILFDSWYASWKNLKLVQRLGLIFYTTIRDNRVVSLSKADGYSYPKDVDWTPDRLKNGVIVKLNKIPFKVKLFKVVATNGDIDWIITNDLDETVVTQVAQEANDVRWQVEEFHRELK
;
A
#
# COMPACT_ATOMS: atom_id res chain seq x y z
N GLU A 1 14.84 6.22 -25.07
CA GLU A 1 15.74 5.41 -24.24
C GLU A 1 15.01 4.98 -22.99
N LEU A 2 14.97 3.66 -22.67
CA LEU A 2 14.26 3.12 -21.50
C LEU A 2 15.04 3.36 -20.20
N VAL A 3 16.36 3.41 -20.30
CA VAL A 3 17.25 3.65 -19.14
C VAL A 3 17.30 5.13 -18.85
N LYS A 4 16.83 5.53 -17.64
CA LYS A 4 16.76 6.92 -17.21
C LYS A 4 17.40 7.11 -15.84
N ARG A 5 17.78 8.36 -15.53
CA ARG A 5 18.10 8.76 -14.16
C ARG A 5 16.82 8.79 -13.33
N GLN A 6 16.82 8.05 -12.24
CA GLN A 6 15.68 7.99 -11.31
C GLN A 6 16.17 7.82 -9.87
N TYR A 7 15.36 8.26 -8.93
CA TYR A 7 15.66 8.07 -7.52
C TYR A 7 15.43 6.61 -7.12
N SER A 8 16.43 6.01 -6.48
CA SER A 8 16.35 4.68 -5.86
C SER A 8 16.33 4.83 -4.34
N GLY A 9 15.26 4.39 -3.70
CA GLY A 9 15.16 4.37 -2.24
C GLY A 9 16.21 3.45 -1.60
N CYS A 10 16.54 2.33 -2.26
CA CYS A 10 17.55 1.38 -1.77
C CYS A 10 18.98 1.95 -1.81
N GLU A 11 19.29 2.77 -2.84
CA GLU A 11 20.60 3.39 -3.01
C GLU A 11 20.69 4.78 -2.37
N GLY A 12 19.58 5.29 -1.85
CA GLY A 12 19.50 6.63 -1.26
C GLY A 12 19.83 7.77 -2.23
N GLY A 13 19.76 7.53 -3.56
CA GLY A 13 20.24 8.49 -4.55
C GLY A 13 19.68 8.29 -5.96
N LEU A 14 20.23 9.09 -6.91
CA LEU A 14 19.89 9.00 -8.33
C LEU A 14 20.72 7.89 -8.99
N VAL A 15 20.03 6.91 -9.56
CA VAL A 15 20.64 5.81 -10.32
C VAL A 15 20.17 5.84 -11.78
N ARG A 16 20.96 5.24 -12.68
CA ARG A 16 20.51 4.94 -14.04
C ARG A 16 19.92 3.54 -14.07
N GLY A 17 18.67 3.43 -14.52
CA GLY A 17 18.00 2.14 -14.58
C GLY A 17 16.65 2.22 -15.29
N ILE A 18 16.02 1.05 -15.42
CA ILE A 18 14.67 0.90 -15.93
C ILE A 18 13.71 0.85 -14.74
N CYS A 19 12.71 1.73 -14.72
CA CYS A 19 11.69 1.68 -13.68
C CYS A 19 10.60 0.69 -14.07
N VAL A 20 10.33 -0.27 -13.19
CA VAL A 20 9.31 -1.30 -13.39
C VAL A 20 8.24 -1.17 -12.30
N VAL A 21 6.98 -1.33 -12.70
CA VAL A 21 5.84 -1.53 -11.80
C VAL A 21 5.46 -3.00 -11.91
N ASN A 22 5.52 -3.74 -10.81
CA ASN A 22 5.24 -5.17 -10.78
C ASN A 22 3.95 -5.46 -10.02
N LEU A 23 3.23 -6.48 -10.46
CA LEU A 23 2.16 -7.13 -9.74
C LEU A 23 2.56 -8.59 -9.48
N VAL A 24 2.61 -8.96 -8.21
CA VAL A 24 3.03 -10.29 -7.76
C VAL A 24 1.89 -10.92 -6.95
N HIS A 25 1.61 -12.17 -7.16
CA HIS A 25 0.74 -12.97 -6.31
C HIS A 25 1.57 -13.77 -5.32
N THR A 26 1.12 -13.86 -4.08
CA THR A 26 1.76 -14.69 -3.04
C THR A 26 0.71 -15.41 -2.20
N THR A 27 1.07 -16.55 -1.65
CA THR A 27 0.22 -17.33 -0.73
C THR A 27 0.40 -16.95 0.74
N GLY A 28 1.21 -15.93 1.04
CA GLY A 28 1.43 -15.39 2.39
C GLY A 28 2.91 -15.27 2.77
N LYS A 29 3.19 -15.06 4.05
CA LYS A 29 4.50 -14.67 4.59
C LYS A 29 5.68 -15.59 4.21
N ASN A 30 5.50 -16.86 4.04
CA ASN A 30 6.55 -17.78 3.60
C ASN A 30 6.15 -18.49 2.30
N GLY A 31 5.23 -17.86 1.56
CA GLY A 31 4.69 -18.40 0.34
C GLY A 31 5.55 -18.14 -0.88
N GLU A 32 5.28 -18.87 -1.92
CA GLU A 32 5.89 -18.62 -3.23
C GLU A 32 5.36 -17.31 -3.82
N HIS A 33 6.20 -16.65 -4.61
CA HIS A 33 5.88 -15.41 -5.28
C HIS A 33 5.78 -15.64 -6.78
N TYR A 34 4.61 -15.34 -7.35
CA TYR A 34 4.32 -15.52 -8.77
C TYR A 34 4.17 -14.15 -9.43
N PRO A 35 5.08 -13.74 -10.33
CA PRO A 35 4.89 -12.54 -11.13
C PRO A 35 3.64 -12.67 -12.01
N ILE A 36 2.67 -11.78 -11.82
CA ILE A 36 1.39 -11.79 -12.56
C ILE A 36 1.43 -10.84 -13.74
N ASP A 37 2.00 -9.67 -13.54
CA ASP A 37 2.11 -8.64 -14.56
C ASP A 37 3.26 -7.68 -14.22
N PHE A 38 3.80 -7.02 -15.24
CA PHE A 38 4.76 -5.94 -15.06
C PHE A 38 4.58 -4.85 -16.13
N ARG A 39 5.00 -3.64 -15.79
CA ARG A 39 5.02 -2.51 -16.72
C ARG A 39 6.35 -1.79 -16.62
N ILE A 40 6.94 -1.49 -17.76
CA ILE A 40 8.05 -0.55 -17.83
C ILE A 40 7.47 0.86 -17.75
N TYR A 41 7.88 1.61 -16.73
CA TYR A 41 7.43 2.99 -16.56
C TYR A 41 8.21 3.93 -17.48
N ALA A 42 7.55 4.43 -18.52
CA ALA A 42 8.10 5.34 -19.51
C ALA A 42 7.06 6.39 -19.92
N LYS A 43 6.72 7.29 -18.98
CA LYS A 43 5.63 8.27 -19.14
C LYS A 43 5.69 9.09 -20.43
N GLU A 44 6.89 9.37 -20.93
CA GLU A 44 7.06 10.11 -22.20
C GLU A 44 6.66 9.29 -23.42
N THR A 45 6.58 7.97 -23.30
CA THR A 45 6.22 7.05 -24.38
C THR A 45 4.73 6.77 -24.41
N ASP A 46 4.13 6.49 -23.25
CA ASP A 46 2.74 6.05 -23.13
C ASP A 46 1.81 7.05 -22.43
N GLY A 47 2.36 8.15 -21.91
CA GLY A 47 1.62 9.18 -21.19
C GLY A 47 1.12 8.76 -19.80
N LYS A 48 1.38 7.51 -19.37
CA LYS A 48 0.82 6.92 -18.16
C LYS A 48 1.69 7.20 -16.94
N THR A 49 1.02 7.39 -15.80
CA THR A 49 1.67 7.43 -14.50
C THR A 49 1.81 6.02 -13.91
N LYS A 50 2.64 5.84 -12.89
CA LYS A 50 2.70 4.58 -12.13
C LYS A 50 1.34 4.19 -11.54
N ASN A 51 0.52 5.17 -11.16
CA ASN A 51 -0.84 4.91 -10.66
C ASN A 51 -1.79 4.42 -11.77
N ASP A 52 -1.63 4.88 -13.01
CA ASP A 52 -2.41 4.38 -14.13
C ASP A 52 -2.04 2.91 -14.42
N HIS A 53 -0.74 2.59 -14.43
CA HIS A 53 -0.28 1.20 -14.55
C HIS A 53 -0.81 0.31 -13.42
N PHE A 54 -0.79 0.79 -12.17
CA PHE A 54 -1.37 0.08 -11.03
C PHE A 54 -2.85 -0.28 -11.28
N GLN A 55 -3.65 0.70 -11.72
CA GLN A 55 -5.08 0.49 -11.96
C GLN A 55 -5.32 -0.51 -13.10
N GLU A 56 -4.62 -0.37 -14.21
CA GLU A 56 -4.74 -1.27 -15.35
C GLU A 56 -4.34 -2.71 -15.01
N MET A 57 -3.20 -2.89 -14.31
CA MET A 57 -2.73 -4.21 -13.91
C MET A 57 -3.72 -4.88 -12.96
N LEU A 58 -4.27 -4.12 -11.99
CA LEU A 58 -5.25 -4.64 -11.04
C LEU A 58 -6.56 -5.04 -11.74
N LEU A 59 -7.07 -4.18 -12.64
CA LEU A 59 -8.29 -4.49 -13.40
C LEU A 59 -8.11 -5.74 -14.27
N ARG A 60 -6.94 -5.89 -14.90
CA ARG A 60 -6.62 -7.09 -15.69
C ARG A 60 -6.48 -8.33 -14.83
N ALA A 61 -5.84 -8.23 -13.67
CA ALA A 61 -5.66 -9.36 -12.77
C ALA A 61 -7.01 -9.89 -12.28
N VAL A 62 -7.92 -9.01 -11.89
CA VAL A 62 -9.25 -9.40 -11.39
C VAL A 62 -10.19 -9.79 -12.52
N GLY A 63 -10.28 -8.98 -13.59
CA GLY A 63 -11.27 -9.15 -14.65
C GLY A 63 -10.86 -10.17 -15.72
N GLU A 64 -9.63 -10.06 -16.26
CA GLU A 64 -9.20 -10.92 -17.37
C GLU A 64 -8.53 -12.21 -16.88
N LYS A 65 -7.60 -12.08 -15.92
CA LYS A 65 -6.83 -13.21 -15.40
C LYS A 65 -7.58 -13.98 -14.30
N GLN A 66 -8.65 -13.41 -13.77
CA GLN A 66 -9.50 -14.00 -12.73
C GLN A 66 -8.73 -14.50 -11.51
N ILE A 67 -7.71 -13.73 -11.10
CA ILE A 67 -6.88 -14.03 -9.91
C ILE A 67 -7.78 -14.03 -8.67
N GLN A 68 -7.81 -15.17 -7.97
CA GLN A 68 -8.63 -15.37 -6.77
C GLN A 68 -7.91 -14.85 -5.52
N ALA A 69 -7.59 -13.56 -5.50
CA ALA A 69 -7.01 -12.90 -4.34
C ALA A 69 -8.10 -12.12 -3.58
N LYS A 70 -8.09 -12.20 -2.26
CA LYS A 70 -8.98 -11.42 -1.38
C LYS A 70 -8.34 -10.11 -0.95
N THR A 71 -7.02 -10.09 -0.85
CA THR A 71 -6.24 -9.00 -0.28
C THR A 71 -5.21 -8.50 -1.27
N ILE A 72 -5.03 -7.18 -1.29
CA ILE A 72 -3.98 -6.52 -2.04
C ILE A 72 -3.09 -5.68 -1.11
N LEU A 73 -1.79 -5.80 -1.28
CA LEU A 73 -0.77 -5.07 -0.52
C LEU A 73 -0.03 -4.12 -1.47
N PHE A 74 0.20 -2.89 -1.06
CA PHE A 74 0.94 -1.92 -1.88
C PHE A 74 1.57 -0.81 -1.04
N ASP A 75 2.58 -0.17 -1.61
CA ASP A 75 3.31 0.94 -0.99
C ASP A 75 2.44 2.21 -0.90
N SER A 76 2.80 3.09 0.03
CA SER A 76 2.25 4.43 0.23
C SER A 76 2.19 5.28 -1.04
N TRP A 77 3.11 5.03 -2.00
CA TRP A 77 3.11 5.67 -3.32
C TRP A 77 1.80 5.43 -4.09
N TYR A 78 1.22 4.22 -3.94
CA TYR A 78 -0.03 3.84 -4.59
C TYR A 78 -1.26 4.11 -3.73
N ALA A 79 -1.13 4.62 -2.49
CA ALA A 79 -2.24 4.92 -1.59
C ALA A 79 -3.01 6.20 -2.00
N SER A 80 -3.22 6.42 -3.29
CA SER A 80 -4.01 7.52 -3.82
C SER A 80 -5.51 7.29 -3.58
N TRP A 81 -6.29 8.37 -3.46
CA TRP A 81 -7.74 8.26 -3.29
C TRP A 81 -8.43 7.50 -4.44
N LYS A 82 -7.89 7.60 -5.66
CA LYS A 82 -8.40 6.87 -6.84
C LYS A 82 -8.18 5.38 -6.69
N ASN A 83 -6.98 4.97 -6.28
CA ASN A 83 -6.62 3.56 -6.11
C ASN A 83 -7.39 2.93 -4.95
N LEU A 84 -7.47 3.59 -3.79
CA LEU A 84 -8.23 3.08 -2.64
C LEU A 84 -9.71 2.86 -2.99
N LYS A 85 -10.33 3.80 -3.74
CA LYS A 85 -11.69 3.64 -4.24
C LYS A 85 -11.84 2.50 -5.24
N LEU A 86 -10.85 2.31 -6.13
CA LEU A 86 -10.85 1.21 -7.08
C LEU A 86 -10.81 -0.13 -6.35
N VAL A 87 -9.88 -0.31 -5.41
CA VAL A 87 -9.74 -1.53 -4.62
C VAL A 87 -11.04 -1.84 -3.86
N GLN A 88 -11.62 -0.83 -3.19
CA GLN A 88 -12.91 -0.97 -2.50
C GLN A 88 -14.04 -1.40 -3.44
N ARG A 89 -14.11 -0.80 -4.63
CA ARG A 89 -15.15 -1.12 -5.64
C ARG A 89 -15.00 -2.54 -6.19
N LEU A 90 -13.77 -3.06 -6.26
CA LEU A 90 -13.49 -4.44 -6.66
C LEU A 90 -13.78 -5.46 -5.55
N GLY A 91 -14.21 -5.03 -4.36
CA GLY A 91 -14.49 -5.90 -3.23
C GLY A 91 -13.23 -6.50 -2.59
N LEU A 92 -12.06 -5.91 -2.84
CA LEU A 92 -10.80 -6.37 -2.28
C LEU A 92 -10.51 -5.68 -0.94
N ILE A 93 -9.91 -6.44 -0.03
CA ILE A 93 -9.28 -5.90 1.18
C ILE A 93 -7.92 -5.34 0.79
N PHE A 94 -7.55 -4.17 1.30
CA PHE A 94 -6.21 -3.65 1.13
C PHE A 94 -5.49 -3.44 2.47
N TYR A 95 -4.17 -3.60 2.47
CA TYR A 95 -3.27 -3.04 3.46
C TYR A 95 -2.22 -2.21 2.74
N THR A 96 -2.00 -1.00 3.22
CA THR A 96 -1.01 -0.07 2.67
C THR A 96 -0.55 0.90 3.75
N THR A 97 0.68 1.36 3.64
CA THR A 97 1.14 2.48 4.45
C THR A 97 0.62 3.80 3.91
N ILE A 98 0.52 4.80 4.77
CA ILE A 98 0.27 6.18 4.39
C ILE A 98 1.40 7.09 4.90
N ARG A 99 1.62 8.20 4.22
CA ARG A 99 2.63 9.18 4.61
C ARG A 99 2.17 9.99 5.82
N ASP A 100 3.10 10.49 6.60
CA ASP A 100 2.87 11.30 7.80
C ASP A 100 2.01 12.56 7.56
N ASN A 101 2.06 13.09 6.34
CA ASN A 101 1.29 14.28 5.96
C ASN A 101 -0.17 13.98 5.53
N ARG A 102 -0.60 12.73 5.60
CA ARG A 102 -2.01 12.38 5.43
C ARG A 102 -2.80 12.79 6.66
N VAL A 103 -4.01 13.28 6.43
CA VAL A 103 -4.90 13.64 7.53
C VAL A 103 -6.02 12.63 7.67
N VAL A 104 -6.37 12.34 8.92
CA VAL A 104 -7.41 11.41 9.35
C VAL A 104 -8.39 12.12 10.27
N SER A 105 -9.62 11.62 10.37
CA SER A 105 -10.64 12.12 11.27
C SER A 105 -11.28 10.97 12.03
N LEU A 106 -11.31 11.05 13.35
CA LEU A 106 -11.98 10.09 14.24
C LEU A 106 -13.48 10.27 14.22
N SER A 107 -13.92 11.52 14.30
CA SER A 107 -15.33 11.88 14.23
C SER A 107 -15.52 13.17 13.44
N LYS A 108 -16.78 13.48 13.07
CA LYS A 108 -17.09 14.72 12.37
C LYS A 108 -16.82 15.96 13.25
N ALA A 109 -16.92 15.81 14.56
CA ALA A 109 -16.71 16.91 15.52
C ALA A 109 -15.21 17.24 15.67
N ASP A 110 -14.32 16.24 15.60
CA ASP A 110 -12.88 16.42 15.84
C ASP A 110 -12.14 17.03 14.64
N GLY A 111 -12.78 17.06 13.46
CA GLY A 111 -12.13 17.51 12.24
C GLY A 111 -11.05 16.55 11.76
N TYR A 112 -10.05 17.08 11.05
CA TYR A 112 -8.93 16.33 10.52
C TYR A 112 -7.63 16.67 11.26
N SER A 113 -6.86 15.65 11.65
CA SER A 113 -5.55 15.74 12.28
C SER A 113 -4.55 14.77 11.62
N TYR A 114 -3.27 14.90 11.93
CA TYR A 114 -2.28 13.92 11.47
C TYR A 114 -2.36 12.63 12.28
N PRO A 115 -1.97 11.47 11.73
CA PRO A 115 -1.94 10.20 12.46
C PRO A 115 -1.16 10.25 13.77
N LYS A 116 -0.08 11.03 13.82
CA LYS A 116 0.75 11.22 15.03
C LYS A 116 0.03 11.97 16.15
N ASP A 117 -0.96 12.80 15.81
CA ASP A 117 -1.72 13.63 16.76
C ASP A 117 -2.96 12.89 17.32
N VAL A 118 -3.22 11.67 16.84
CA VAL A 118 -4.25 10.79 17.41
C VAL A 118 -3.81 10.35 18.81
N ASP A 119 -4.74 10.39 19.77
CA ASP A 119 -4.49 9.83 21.11
C ASP A 119 -4.35 8.29 21.02
N TRP A 120 -3.12 7.81 21.08
CA TRP A 120 -2.75 6.39 20.96
C TRP A 120 -2.76 5.72 22.32
N THR A 121 -3.96 5.44 22.85
CA THR A 121 -4.13 4.63 24.06
C THR A 121 -3.62 3.19 23.86
N PRO A 122 -3.32 2.42 24.93
CA PRO A 122 -2.92 1.00 24.81
C PRO A 122 -3.90 0.16 23.98
N ASP A 123 -5.20 0.41 24.11
CA ASP A 123 -6.23 -0.26 23.32
C ASP A 123 -6.09 0.07 21.82
N ARG A 124 -5.95 1.36 21.47
CA ARG A 124 -5.77 1.79 20.08
C ARG A 124 -4.46 1.31 19.47
N LEU A 125 -3.40 1.19 20.27
CA LEU A 125 -2.13 0.60 19.81
C LEU A 125 -2.29 -0.88 19.46
N LYS A 126 -3.12 -1.60 20.21
CA LYS A 126 -3.39 -3.03 19.98
C LYS A 126 -4.38 -3.26 18.85
N ASN A 127 -5.50 -2.55 18.88
CA ASN A 127 -6.67 -2.85 18.04
C ASN A 127 -6.78 -1.92 16.82
N GLY A 128 -5.90 -0.90 16.69
CA GLY A 128 -6.05 0.15 15.69
C GLY A 128 -7.23 1.08 16.01
N VAL A 129 -7.49 2.01 15.12
CA VAL A 129 -8.59 2.98 15.27
C VAL A 129 -9.31 3.20 13.95
N ILE A 130 -10.64 3.24 13.99
CA ILE A 130 -11.45 3.50 12.81
C ILE A 130 -11.44 5.00 12.52
N VAL A 131 -10.99 5.37 11.33
CA VAL A 131 -10.87 6.76 10.89
C VAL A 131 -11.48 6.98 9.52
N LYS A 132 -11.71 8.22 9.20
CA LYS A 132 -12.05 8.69 7.86
C LYS A 132 -10.86 9.42 7.25
N LEU A 133 -10.48 9.05 6.03
CA LEU A 133 -9.49 9.79 5.25
C LEU A 133 -10.17 10.88 4.42
N ASN A 134 -9.46 11.98 4.20
CA ASN A 134 -9.95 13.03 3.31
C ASN A 134 -10.13 12.48 1.88
N LYS A 135 -11.23 12.84 1.21
CA LYS A 135 -11.63 12.42 -0.15
C LYS A 135 -11.98 10.93 -0.30
N ILE A 136 -12.02 10.16 0.78
CA ILE A 136 -12.42 8.75 0.77
C ILE A 136 -13.83 8.63 1.34
N PRO A 137 -14.80 8.00 0.63
CA PRO A 137 -16.20 7.94 1.06
C PRO A 137 -16.49 6.86 2.11
N PHE A 138 -15.53 5.98 2.40
CA PHE A 138 -15.63 4.90 3.38
C PHE A 138 -14.64 5.09 4.53
N LYS A 139 -14.89 4.39 5.64
CA LYS A 139 -13.98 4.34 6.79
C LYS A 139 -12.86 3.33 6.53
N VAL A 140 -11.74 3.56 7.19
CA VAL A 140 -10.60 2.63 7.23
C VAL A 140 -10.16 2.44 8.67
N LYS A 141 -9.49 1.34 8.94
CA LYS A 141 -8.82 1.09 10.22
C LYS A 141 -7.37 1.52 10.09
N LEU A 142 -6.91 2.36 11.00
CA LEU A 142 -5.56 2.90 11.04
C LEU A 142 -4.78 2.25 12.18
N PHE A 143 -3.56 1.82 11.91
CA PHE A 143 -2.64 1.23 12.88
C PHE A 143 -1.35 2.04 12.96
N LYS A 144 -0.82 2.14 14.17
CA LYS A 144 0.52 2.65 14.45
C LYS A 144 1.45 1.47 14.72
N VAL A 145 2.38 1.24 13.82
CA VAL A 145 3.41 0.20 13.96
C VAL A 145 4.75 0.89 14.18
N VAL A 146 5.46 0.48 15.23
CA VAL A 146 6.78 1.02 15.54
C VAL A 146 7.82 -0.05 15.21
N ALA A 147 8.68 0.25 14.26
CA ALA A 147 9.78 -0.62 13.89
C ALA A 147 10.88 -0.63 14.95
N THR A 148 11.76 -1.64 14.90
CA THR A 148 12.87 -1.80 15.88
C THR A 148 13.86 -0.63 15.90
N ASN A 149 14.00 0.08 14.77
CA ASN A 149 14.81 1.29 14.65
C ASN A 149 14.11 2.58 15.15
N GLY A 150 12.85 2.46 15.62
CA GLY A 150 12.04 3.59 16.09
C GLY A 150 11.21 4.29 15.01
N ASP A 151 11.33 3.90 13.75
CA ASP A 151 10.48 4.43 12.68
C ASP A 151 9.02 4.02 12.88
N ILE A 152 8.10 4.87 12.44
CA ILE A 152 6.67 4.64 12.58
C ILE A 152 6.05 4.44 11.21
N ASP A 153 5.44 3.26 11.02
CA ASP A 153 4.59 2.97 9.88
C ASP A 153 3.12 3.19 10.24
N TRP A 154 2.46 4.03 9.44
CA TRP A 154 1.01 4.24 9.51
C TRP A 154 0.34 3.32 8.50
N ILE A 155 -0.22 2.21 8.95
CA ILE A 155 -0.87 1.21 8.08
C ILE A 155 -2.37 1.44 8.10
N ILE A 156 -3.00 1.38 6.94
CA ILE A 156 -4.46 1.45 6.81
C ILE A 156 -5.02 0.24 6.06
N THR A 157 -6.24 -0.15 6.43
CA THR A 157 -7.03 -1.17 5.74
C THR A 157 -8.51 -0.77 5.67
N ASN A 158 -9.23 -1.27 4.66
CA ASN A 158 -10.69 -1.19 4.60
C ASN A 158 -11.37 -2.37 5.31
N ASP A 159 -10.62 -3.32 5.86
CA ASP A 159 -11.14 -4.36 6.72
C ASP A 159 -11.39 -3.80 8.12
N LEU A 160 -12.66 -3.68 8.49
CA LEU A 160 -13.08 -3.12 9.78
C LEU A 160 -13.40 -4.19 10.81
N ASP A 161 -13.16 -5.47 10.51
CA ASP A 161 -13.42 -6.56 11.43
C ASP A 161 -12.63 -6.38 12.74
N GLU A 162 -13.24 -6.72 13.87
CA GLU A 162 -12.65 -6.57 15.20
C GLU A 162 -11.41 -7.46 15.37
N THR A 163 -11.34 -8.59 14.69
CA THR A 163 -10.19 -9.51 14.72
C THR A 163 -8.95 -8.96 14.03
N VAL A 164 -9.11 -7.94 13.17
CA VAL A 164 -8.00 -7.27 12.51
C VAL A 164 -7.32 -6.32 13.50
N VAL A 165 -6.29 -6.80 14.15
CA VAL A 165 -5.47 -6.08 15.14
C VAL A 165 -4.15 -5.61 14.53
N THR A 166 -3.38 -4.81 15.27
CA THR A 166 -2.09 -4.24 14.80
C THR A 166 -1.10 -5.32 14.34
N GLN A 167 -1.09 -6.48 15.00
CA GLN A 167 -0.24 -7.59 14.58
C GLN A 167 -0.60 -8.09 13.17
N VAL A 168 -1.89 -8.23 12.84
CA VAL A 168 -2.35 -8.64 11.51
C VAL A 168 -1.93 -7.62 10.44
N ALA A 169 -2.05 -6.33 10.75
CA ALA A 169 -1.62 -5.26 9.85
C ALA A 169 -0.10 -5.27 9.63
N GLN A 170 0.67 -5.55 10.68
CA GLN A 170 2.12 -5.71 10.61
C GLN A 170 2.51 -6.89 9.73
N GLU A 171 1.92 -8.06 9.96
CA GLU A 171 2.17 -9.26 9.16
C GLU A 171 1.88 -9.03 7.66
N ALA A 172 0.79 -8.32 7.36
CA ALA A 172 0.48 -7.92 5.98
C ALA A 172 1.56 -6.99 5.40
N ASN A 173 2.06 -6.03 6.19
CA ASN A 173 3.14 -5.14 5.75
C ASN A 173 4.47 -5.89 5.55
N ASP A 174 4.77 -6.88 6.39
CA ASP A 174 5.95 -7.73 6.24
C ASP A 174 5.90 -8.54 4.93
N VAL A 175 4.73 -9.07 4.54
CA VAL A 175 4.53 -9.73 3.25
C VAL A 175 4.78 -8.76 2.09
N ARG A 176 4.36 -7.50 2.21
CA ARG A 176 4.65 -6.47 1.20
C ARG A 176 6.15 -6.26 1.00
N TRP A 177 6.93 -6.25 2.09
CA TRP A 177 8.38 -6.09 2.02
C TRP A 177 9.10 -7.21 1.26
N GLN A 178 8.56 -8.42 1.23
CA GLN A 178 9.13 -9.54 0.47
C GLN A 178 9.20 -9.26 -1.05
N VAL A 179 8.30 -8.44 -1.59
CA VAL A 179 8.38 -8.00 -3.00
C VAL A 179 9.61 -7.11 -3.24
N GLU A 180 10.01 -6.32 -2.24
CA GLU A 180 11.22 -5.51 -2.33
C GLU A 180 12.50 -6.38 -2.30
N GLU A 181 12.50 -7.45 -1.52
CA GLU A 181 13.57 -8.45 -1.51
C GLU A 181 13.65 -9.17 -2.86
N PHE A 182 12.52 -9.61 -3.41
CA PHE A 182 12.45 -10.16 -4.77
C PHE A 182 13.05 -9.21 -5.82
N HIS A 183 12.81 -7.90 -5.72
CA HIS A 183 13.42 -6.92 -6.62
C HIS A 183 14.94 -6.79 -6.45
N ARG A 184 15.50 -7.04 -5.27
CA ARG A 184 16.96 -7.05 -5.07
C ARG A 184 17.63 -8.24 -5.75
N GLU A 185 16.96 -9.38 -5.78
CA GLU A 185 17.47 -10.58 -6.44
C GLU A 185 17.43 -10.49 -7.98
N LEU A 186 16.58 -9.61 -8.52
CA LEU A 186 16.48 -9.36 -9.97
C LEU A 186 17.52 -8.35 -10.49
N LYS A 187 18.33 -7.74 -9.64
CA LYS A 187 19.39 -6.79 -10.00
C LYS A 187 20.71 -7.52 -10.20
#